data_05155785ac04ebef65a59728382bc5bd
#
_entry.id   05155785ac04ebef65a59728382bc5bd
#
_cell.length_a   1.000
_cell.length_b   1.000
_cell.length_c   1.000
_cell.angle_alpha   90.00
_cell.angle_beta   90.00
_cell.angle_gamma   90.00
#
_symmetry.space_group_name_H-M   'P 1'
#
loop_
_entity.id
_entity.type
_entity.pdbx_description
1 polymer ?
#
loop_
_entity_poly.entity_id
_entity_poly.type
_entity_poly.pdbx_seq_one_letter_code
_entity_poly.pdbx_strand_id
1 'polypeptide(L)'
;MIIRVTDPTHAGEARRHAAACAEHAKLGEHERGSLAIVVTEMVTNLVKHAGHGTIVVEAIPHNGCSGVRVMGLDKGPGIRDLTAALRDGYSTAGTSGSGLGAIKRLSHAFDIYTGPGVGTAVLAEFWPARKNGVPHLSPIDV
;
A
#
# COMPACT_ATOMS: atom_id res chain seq x y z
N MET A 1 1.50 11.61 -6.81
CA MET A 1 2.83 11.99 -6.35
C MET A 1 3.76 10.78 -6.34
N ILE A 2 4.99 10.96 -6.73
CA ILE A 2 5.99 9.90 -6.84
C ILE A 2 7.16 10.26 -5.93
N ILE A 3 7.50 9.35 -5.01
CA ILE A 3 8.63 9.54 -4.08
C ILE A 3 9.62 8.40 -4.30
N ARG A 4 10.89 8.75 -4.55
CA ARG A 4 11.97 7.77 -4.51
C ARG A 4 12.31 7.46 -3.06
N VAL A 5 12.26 6.19 -2.70
CA VAL A 5 12.50 5.73 -1.34
C VAL A 5 13.89 5.11 -1.27
N THR A 6 14.75 5.68 -0.44
CA THR A 6 16.09 5.16 -0.18
C THR A 6 16.34 4.92 1.30
N ASP A 7 15.39 5.32 2.15
CA ASP A 7 15.56 5.42 3.58
C ASP A 7 14.18 5.34 4.25
N PRO A 8 14.04 4.70 5.41
CA PRO A 8 12.75 4.63 6.12
C PRO A 8 12.14 5.99 6.48
N THR A 9 12.95 7.05 6.57
CA THR A 9 12.45 8.38 6.89
C THR A 9 11.55 8.96 5.81
N HIS A 10 11.60 8.44 4.59
CA HIS A 10 10.70 8.86 3.51
C HIS A 10 9.23 8.49 3.77
N ALA A 11 8.96 7.60 4.74
CA ALA A 11 7.60 7.26 5.11
C ALA A 11 6.79 8.48 5.60
N GLY A 12 7.43 9.41 6.28
CA GLY A 12 6.77 10.64 6.76
C GLY A 12 6.21 11.49 5.63
N GLU A 13 7.01 11.71 4.59
CA GLU A 13 6.58 12.46 3.42
C GLU A 13 5.44 11.73 2.69
N ALA A 14 5.59 10.43 2.50
CA ALA A 14 4.56 9.63 1.85
C ALA A 14 3.24 9.65 2.63
N ARG A 15 3.29 9.57 3.96
CA ARG A 15 2.09 9.64 4.80
C ARG A 15 1.41 11.01 4.70
N ARG A 16 2.16 12.11 4.63
CA ARG A 16 1.57 13.45 4.48
C ARG A 16 0.80 13.57 3.16
N HIS A 17 1.36 13.06 2.07
CA HIS A 17 0.67 13.05 0.79
C HIS A 17 -0.56 12.15 0.80
N ALA A 18 -0.45 10.97 1.42
CA ALA A 18 -1.58 10.06 1.56
C ALA A 18 -2.71 10.71 2.38
N ALA A 19 -2.36 11.42 3.46
CA ALA A 19 -3.34 12.14 4.28
C ALA A 19 -4.08 13.21 3.48
N ALA A 20 -3.37 13.95 2.63
CA ALA A 20 -3.99 14.96 1.76
C ALA A 20 -4.95 14.31 0.74
N CYS A 21 -4.55 13.19 0.13
CA CYS A 21 -5.41 12.42 -0.77
C CYS A 21 -6.63 11.86 -0.02
N ALA A 22 -6.44 11.37 1.20
CA ALA A 22 -7.51 10.84 2.03
C ALA A 22 -8.54 11.91 2.38
N GLU A 23 -8.09 13.11 2.68
CA GLU A 23 -8.97 14.25 2.94
C GLU A 23 -9.80 14.60 1.70
N HIS A 24 -9.14 14.67 0.55
CA HIS A 24 -9.82 14.92 -0.72
C HIS A 24 -10.84 13.83 -1.04
N ALA A 25 -10.50 12.57 -0.78
CA ALA A 25 -11.38 11.42 -1.03
C ALA A 25 -12.46 11.25 0.05
N LYS A 26 -12.40 12.03 1.13
CA LYS A 26 -13.33 11.94 2.27
C LYS A 26 -13.32 10.57 2.94
N LEU A 27 -12.14 9.99 3.08
CA LEU A 27 -11.98 8.74 3.82
C LEU A 27 -12.31 8.97 5.30
N GLY A 28 -12.94 7.98 5.93
CA GLY A 28 -13.23 8.01 7.36
C GLY A 28 -11.97 7.83 8.20
N GLU A 29 -12.11 7.99 9.52
CA GLU A 29 -11.00 7.90 10.46
C GLU A 29 -10.31 6.53 10.42
N HIS A 30 -11.10 5.46 10.34
CA HIS A 30 -10.57 4.09 10.28
C HIS A 30 -9.73 3.88 9.01
N GLU A 31 -10.24 4.28 7.86
CA GLU A 31 -9.55 4.14 6.58
C GLU A 31 -8.28 5.00 6.52
N ARG A 32 -8.32 6.19 7.12
CA ARG A 32 -7.13 7.05 7.20
C ARG A 32 -6.03 6.40 8.04
N GLY A 33 -6.39 5.78 9.15
CA GLY A 33 -5.45 5.05 9.99
C GLY A 33 -4.85 3.85 9.27
N SER A 34 -5.67 3.08 8.58
CA SER A 34 -5.21 1.93 7.79
C SER A 34 -4.30 2.37 6.65
N LEU A 35 -4.63 3.45 5.96
CA LEU A 35 -3.81 4.02 4.89
C LEU A 35 -2.43 4.42 5.41
N ALA A 36 -2.36 5.07 6.56
CA ALA A 36 -1.07 5.48 7.16
C ALA A 36 -0.19 4.26 7.47
N ILE A 37 -0.78 3.20 8.00
CA ILE A 37 -0.06 1.95 8.27
C ILE A 37 0.45 1.33 6.98
N VAL A 38 -0.40 1.24 5.96
CA VAL A 38 -0.04 0.65 4.66
C VAL A 38 1.11 1.42 4.00
N VAL A 39 1.06 2.74 4.00
CA VAL A 39 2.14 3.56 3.44
C VAL A 39 3.46 3.28 4.17
N THR A 40 3.42 3.24 5.49
CA THR A 40 4.61 2.95 6.30
C THR A 40 5.17 1.57 6.00
N GLU A 41 4.30 0.56 5.93
CA GLU A 41 4.71 -0.81 5.62
C GLU A 41 5.29 -0.94 4.21
N MET A 42 4.70 -0.24 3.23
CA MET A 42 5.25 -0.24 1.87
C MET A 42 6.65 0.36 1.82
N VAL A 43 6.87 1.52 2.45
CA VAL A 43 8.18 2.15 2.49
C VAL A 43 9.19 1.24 3.19
N THR A 44 8.82 0.67 4.33
CA THR A 44 9.67 -0.25 5.07
C THR A 44 10.05 -1.46 4.22
N ASN A 45 9.10 -2.05 3.50
CA ASN A 45 9.36 -3.20 2.63
C ASN A 45 10.30 -2.86 1.48
N LEU A 46 10.15 -1.70 0.85
CA LEU A 46 11.05 -1.26 -0.20
C LEU A 46 12.50 -1.20 0.28
N VAL A 47 12.71 -0.59 1.45
CA VAL A 47 14.06 -0.46 2.02
C VAL A 47 14.62 -1.81 2.46
N LYS A 48 13.82 -2.63 3.16
CA LYS A 48 14.28 -3.91 3.69
C LYS A 48 14.61 -4.94 2.63
N HIS A 49 13.74 -5.05 1.61
CA HIS A 49 13.81 -6.17 0.66
C HIS A 49 14.52 -5.81 -0.64
N ALA A 50 14.60 -4.53 -0.98
CA ALA A 50 15.22 -4.08 -2.22
C ALA A 50 16.28 -2.99 -2.01
N GLY A 51 16.39 -2.45 -0.81
CA GLY A 51 17.29 -1.35 -0.46
C GLY A 51 16.74 0.02 -0.88
N HIS A 52 16.03 0.09 -1.97
CA HIS A 52 15.42 1.32 -2.48
C HIS A 52 14.26 0.96 -3.40
N GLY A 53 13.45 1.94 -3.73
CA GLY A 53 12.34 1.77 -4.66
C GLY A 53 11.59 3.08 -4.84
N THR A 54 10.38 2.95 -5.34
CA THR A 54 9.50 4.11 -5.58
C THR A 54 8.16 3.85 -4.94
N ILE A 55 7.61 4.85 -4.26
CA ILE A 55 6.24 4.83 -3.80
C ILE A 55 5.43 5.88 -4.57
N VAL A 56 4.26 5.48 -5.05
CA VAL A 56 3.33 6.36 -5.76
C VAL A 56 2.07 6.48 -4.92
N VAL A 57 1.65 7.70 -4.63
CA VAL A 57 0.41 7.98 -3.91
C VAL A 57 -0.43 8.90 -4.77
N GLU A 58 -1.65 8.49 -5.09
CA GLU A 58 -2.52 9.27 -5.97
C GLU A 58 -3.99 9.14 -5.59
N ALA A 59 -4.74 10.19 -5.89
CA ALA A 59 -6.20 10.15 -5.84
C ALA A 59 -6.70 9.54 -7.14
N ILE A 60 -7.67 8.63 -7.06
CA ILE A 60 -8.24 7.95 -8.24
C ILE A 60 -9.74 8.15 -8.27
N PRO A 61 -10.30 8.56 -9.41
CA PRO A 61 -11.76 8.71 -9.56
C PRO A 61 -12.40 7.38 -9.96
N HIS A 62 -13.61 7.15 -9.48
CA HIS A 62 -14.43 6.02 -9.91
C HIS A 62 -15.89 6.27 -9.54
N ASN A 63 -16.77 6.29 -10.54
CA ASN A 63 -18.23 6.43 -10.36
C ASN A 63 -18.62 7.62 -9.46
N GLY A 64 -18.03 8.79 -9.70
CA GLY A 64 -18.33 9.99 -8.94
C GLY A 64 -17.70 10.08 -7.55
N CYS A 65 -16.93 9.08 -7.16
CA CYS A 65 -16.18 9.07 -5.94
C CYS A 65 -14.69 9.23 -6.22
N SER A 66 -13.92 9.53 -5.18
CA SER A 66 -12.45 9.46 -5.23
C SER A 66 -11.96 8.47 -4.20
N GLY A 67 -10.95 7.72 -4.56
CA GLY A 67 -10.22 6.85 -3.65
C GLY A 67 -8.76 7.25 -3.58
N VAL A 68 -7.99 6.51 -2.81
CA VAL A 68 -6.54 6.69 -2.71
C VAL A 68 -5.87 5.39 -3.11
N ARG A 69 -4.94 5.48 -4.06
CA ARG A 69 -4.11 4.34 -4.49
C ARG A 69 -2.68 4.55 -4.05
N VAL A 70 -2.09 3.52 -3.48
CA VAL A 70 -0.68 3.50 -3.11
C VAL A 70 -0.01 2.35 -3.83
N MET A 71 1.09 2.60 -4.50
CA MET A 71 1.90 1.58 -5.17
C MET A 71 3.32 1.63 -4.68
N GLY A 72 3.89 0.46 -4.36
CA GLY A 72 5.30 0.32 -4.06
C GLY A 72 5.97 -0.47 -5.18
N LEU A 73 7.04 0.07 -5.76
CA LEU A 73 7.71 -0.51 -6.92
C LEU A 73 9.19 -0.66 -6.62
N ASP A 74 9.74 -1.86 -6.85
CA ASP A 74 11.17 -2.09 -6.72
C ASP A 74 11.71 -3.02 -7.81
N LYS A 75 13.03 -2.98 -7.99
CA LYS A 75 13.76 -3.86 -8.89
C LYS A 75 14.63 -4.85 -8.12
N GLY A 76 14.19 -5.24 -6.93
CA GLY A 76 14.89 -6.18 -6.08
C GLY A 76 14.77 -7.62 -6.56
N PRO A 77 15.10 -8.59 -5.70
CA PRO A 77 15.15 -10.01 -6.08
C PRO A 77 13.78 -10.66 -6.31
N GLY A 78 12.69 -9.97 -5.99
CA GLY A 78 11.35 -10.56 -6.00
C GLY A 78 11.07 -11.35 -4.74
N ILE A 79 9.87 -11.93 -4.67
CA ILE A 79 9.43 -12.72 -3.53
C ILE A 79 9.31 -14.17 -3.96
N ARG A 80 10.06 -15.06 -3.29
CA ARG A 80 10.08 -16.48 -3.63
C ARG A 80 8.80 -17.20 -3.26
N ASP A 81 8.32 -16.96 -2.04
CA ASP A 81 7.13 -17.61 -1.51
C ASP A 81 6.08 -16.56 -1.20
N LEU A 82 5.31 -16.21 -2.20
CA LEU A 82 4.29 -15.17 -2.08
C LEU A 82 3.19 -15.56 -1.10
N THR A 83 2.79 -16.84 -1.09
CA THR A 83 1.77 -17.32 -0.17
C THR A 83 2.19 -17.11 1.28
N ALA A 84 3.44 -17.47 1.61
CA ALA A 84 3.98 -17.27 2.94
C ALA A 84 4.12 -15.79 3.27
N ALA A 85 4.59 -14.98 2.33
CA ALA A 85 4.80 -13.55 2.54
C ALA A 85 3.48 -12.78 2.78
N LEU A 86 2.36 -13.29 2.27
CA LEU A 86 1.05 -12.68 2.45
C LEU A 86 0.38 -13.06 3.77
N ARG A 87 0.93 -14.00 4.53
CA ARG A 87 0.38 -14.34 5.84
C ARG A 87 0.74 -13.26 6.86
N ASP A 88 -0.23 -12.86 7.69
CA ASP A 88 0.03 -11.97 8.82
C ASP A 88 1.04 -12.65 9.75
N GLY A 89 2.01 -11.87 10.23
CA GLY A 89 3.03 -12.38 11.14
C GLY A 89 4.26 -12.96 10.45
N TYR A 90 4.25 -13.15 9.13
CA TYR A 90 5.42 -13.65 8.42
C TYR A 90 6.47 -12.56 8.21
N SER A 91 7.72 -12.88 8.54
CA SER A 91 8.85 -12.00 8.26
C SER A 91 10.15 -12.79 8.18
N THR A 92 10.88 -12.64 7.08
CA THR A 92 12.21 -13.21 6.90
C THR A 92 13.31 -12.32 7.49
N ALA A 93 12.98 -11.08 7.85
CA ALA A 93 13.93 -10.11 8.35
C ALA A 93 13.92 -9.97 9.87
N GLY A 94 13.26 -10.87 10.57
CA GLY A 94 13.22 -10.87 12.04
C GLY A 94 12.39 -9.73 12.63
N THR A 95 11.50 -9.14 11.89
CA THR A 95 10.63 -8.07 12.36
C THR A 95 9.29 -8.61 12.86
N SER A 96 8.44 -7.73 13.39
CA SER A 96 7.21 -8.05 14.11
C SER A 96 6.12 -8.75 13.30
N GLY A 97 6.34 -9.04 12.03
CA GLY A 97 5.36 -9.76 11.22
C GLY A 97 4.22 -8.94 10.65
N SER A 98 4.31 -7.62 10.65
CA SER A 98 3.47 -6.78 9.80
C SER A 98 3.91 -6.96 8.34
N GLY A 99 3.72 -6.10 7.44
CA GLY A 99 4.21 -6.24 6.07
C GLY A 99 3.13 -6.59 5.07
N LEU A 100 3.42 -7.44 4.09
CA LEU A 100 2.49 -7.69 2.97
C LEU A 100 1.14 -8.23 3.40
N GLY A 101 1.12 -9.13 4.38
CA GLY A 101 -0.14 -9.63 4.93
C GLY A 101 -0.99 -8.52 5.54
N ALA A 102 -0.36 -7.62 6.28
CA ALA A 102 -1.03 -6.47 6.87
C ALA A 102 -1.54 -5.50 5.79
N ILE A 103 -0.73 -5.24 4.76
CA ILE A 103 -1.15 -4.39 3.64
C ILE A 103 -2.40 -4.95 2.98
N LYS A 104 -2.39 -6.24 2.68
CA LYS A 104 -3.54 -6.91 2.07
C LYS A 104 -4.78 -6.82 2.96
N ARG A 105 -4.63 -7.13 4.25
CA ARG A 105 -5.74 -7.14 5.20
C ARG A 105 -6.37 -5.78 5.40
N LEU A 106 -5.56 -4.71 5.41
CA LEU A 106 -6.02 -3.36 5.70
C LEU A 106 -6.58 -2.63 4.49
N SER A 107 -6.30 -3.08 3.29
CA SER A 107 -6.69 -2.41 2.04
C SER A 107 -8.06 -2.88 1.56
N HIS A 108 -8.81 -1.99 0.93
CA HIS A 108 -10.07 -2.36 0.29
C HIS A 108 -9.84 -3.17 -0.99
N ALA A 109 -8.78 -2.85 -1.72
CA ALA A 109 -8.32 -3.63 -2.85
C ALA A 109 -6.81 -3.77 -2.76
N PHE A 110 -6.31 -4.90 -3.19
CA PHE A 110 -4.90 -5.25 -3.10
C PHE A 110 -4.51 -6.06 -4.34
N ASP A 111 -3.34 -5.77 -4.90
CA ASP A 111 -2.76 -6.57 -5.95
C ASP A 111 -1.25 -6.59 -5.80
N ILE A 112 -0.62 -7.64 -6.24
CA ILE A 112 0.83 -7.78 -6.19
C ILE A 112 1.33 -8.53 -7.42
N TYR A 113 2.39 -8.01 -8.02
CA TYR A 113 3.15 -8.67 -9.05
C TYR A 113 4.59 -8.81 -8.56
N THR A 114 5.14 -10.00 -8.67
CA THR A 114 6.52 -10.24 -8.31
C THR A 114 7.12 -11.27 -9.26
N GLY A 115 8.38 -11.06 -9.62
CA GLY A 115 9.12 -11.96 -10.50
C GLY A 115 10.56 -12.10 -10.03
N PRO A 116 11.10 -13.33 -9.95
CA PRO A 116 12.49 -13.54 -9.54
C PRO A 116 13.45 -12.78 -10.45
N GLY A 117 14.30 -11.95 -9.84
CA GLY A 117 15.25 -11.13 -10.57
C GLY A 117 14.65 -9.94 -11.30
N VAL A 118 13.34 -9.75 -11.27
CA VAL A 118 12.63 -8.64 -11.93
C VAL A 118 12.27 -7.54 -10.94
N GLY A 119 11.74 -7.92 -9.80
CA GLY A 119 11.31 -7.01 -8.76
C GLY A 119 9.90 -7.27 -8.29
N THR A 120 9.32 -6.30 -7.60
CA THR A 120 7.99 -6.42 -7.03
C THR A 120 7.21 -5.11 -7.20
N ALA A 121 5.93 -5.25 -7.52
CA ALA A 121 4.97 -4.15 -7.53
C ALA A 121 3.81 -4.52 -6.61
N VAL A 122 3.54 -3.67 -5.62
CA VAL A 122 2.44 -3.84 -4.66
C VAL A 122 1.48 -2.68 -4.85
N LEU A 123 0.18 -3.00 -4.92
CA LEU A 123 -0.85 -1.98 -5.11
C LEU A 123 -1.91 -2.15 -4.02
N ALA A 124 -2.30 -1.04 -3.41
CA ALA A 124 -3.36 -0.99 -2.41
C ALA A 124 -4.28 0.18 -2.69
N GLU A 125 -5.57 -0.01 -2.47
CA GLU A 125 -6.57 1.04 -2.65
C GLU A 125 -7.47 1.17 -1.44
N PHE A 126 -7.88 2.41 -1.19
CA PHE A 126 -8.78 2.78 -0.11
C PHE A 126 -9.91 3.64 -0.67
N TRP A 127 -11.12 3.33 -0.27
CA TRP A 127 -12.32 3.98 -0.77
C TRP A 127 -13.20 4.42 0.39
N PRO A 128 -13.93 5.55 0.25
CA PRO A 128 -14.86 5.97 1.28
C PRO A 128 -16.06 5.01 1.37
N ALA A 129 -16.64 4.89 2.56
CA ALA A 129 -17.88 4.16 2.74
C ALA A 129 -19.00 4.84 1.96
N ARG A 130 -19.93 4.05 1.40
CA ARG A 130 -21.12 4.60 0.77
C ARG A 130 -22.07 5.17 1.83
N LYS A 131 -22.98 6.06 1.41
CA LYS A 131 -23.96 6.70 2.28
C LYS A 131 -24.81 5.71 3.09
N ASN A 132 -25.00 4.50 2.56
CA ASN A 132 -25.76 3.43 3.22
C ASN A 132 -24.87 2.45 4.00
N GLY A 133 -23.61 2.79 4.23
CA GLY A 133 -22.66 1.95 4.97
C GLY A 133 -22.03 0.82 4.15
N VAL A 134 -22.39 0.67 2.89
CA VAL A 134 -21.79 -0.36 2.02
C VAL A 134 -20.47 0.18 1.45
N PRO A 135 -19.36 -0.57 1.57
CA PRO A 135 -18.10 -0.14 1.01
C PRO A 135 -18.18 0.07 -0.51
N HIS A 136 -17.47 1.07 -0.99
CA HIS A 136 -17.34 1.29 -2.42
C HIS A 136 -16.42 0.22 -3.02
N LEU A 137 -16.86 -0.39 -4.13
CA LEU A 137 -16.02 -1.40 -4.80
C LEU A 137 -14.94 -0.71 -5.63
N SER A 138 -13.71 -1.20 -5.46
CA SER A 138 -12.58 -0.75 -6.23
C SER A 138 -12.66 -1.28 -7.67
N PRO A 139 -12.13 -0.53 -8.66
CA PRO A 139 -11.99 -1.04 -10.02
C PRO A 139 -11.20 -2.35 -10.12
N ILE A 140 -10.32 -2.64 -9.16
CA ILE A 140 -9.54 -3.89 -9.15
C ILE A 140 -10.41 -5.09 -8.81
N ASP A 141 -11.47 -4.89 -8.07
CA ASP A 141 -12.34 -5.99 -7.59
C ASP A 141 -13.43 -6.38 -8.59
N VAL A 142 -13.49 -5.69 -9.71
CA VAL A 142 -14.55 -5.88 -10.73
C VAL A 142 -14.15 -6.91 -11.77
#